data_a86c77d286dd6a89fe5555517b795ffd
#
_entry.id   a86c77d286dd6a89fe5555517b795ffd
#
_cell.length_a   1.000
_cell.length_b   1.000
_cell.length_c   1.000
_cell.angle_alpha   90.00
_cell.angle_beta   90.00
_cell.angle_gamma   90.00
#
_symmetry.space_group_name_H-M   'P 1'
#
loop_
_entity.id
_entity.type
_entity.pdbx_description
1 polymer ?
#
loop_
_entity_poly.entity_id
_entity_poly.type
_entity_poly.pdbx_seq_one_letter_code
_entity_poly.pdbx_strand_id
1 'polypeptide(L)'
;MQHLIQKRQEIEKLRTSSSISTVQAEQLGKSIASSWQRSNSAEIPKDRFAAPISEGSMSQGSALQHALSYCADELRHIAQQSSMVVAVGDIGSTIIWSASSRQMRNAAESVHFVEGGQWREELVGTNALALSLKTQQSSCVFSNEHYMSSIHDWVCYAAPIIDPYSKHVLGVIDLSTTWKNHNSLGLLAAERCASFIQTALLEYQRQQLYIRAFGVPQVHFNGKVMVLTPRQIEILTILALCPQGMTLDTLHQALYGERKVSVGTLKAEMSQ
;
A
#
# COMPACT_ATOMS: atom_id res chain seq x y z
N MET A 1 -23.56 20.84 -4.84
CA MET A 1 -22.76 21.39 -5.93
C MET A 1 -22.18 22.78 -5.59
N GLN A 2 -22.99 23.77 -5.23
CA GLN A 2 -22.47 25.12 -4.85
C GLN A 2 -21.40 25.09 -3.76
N HIS A 3 -21.58 24.31 -2.69
CA HIS A 3 -20.60 24.15 -1.63
C HIS A 3 -19.24 23.60 -2.13
N LEU A 4 -19.25 22.63 -3.07
CA LEU A 4 -18.01 22.09 -3.66
C LEU A 4 -17.28 23.11 -4.53
N ILE A 5 -18.03 23.93 -5.26
CA ILE A 5 -17.47 25.04 -6.04
C ILE A 5 -16.81 26.07 -5.11
N GLN A 6 -17.51 26.44 -4.04
CA GLN A 6 -16.96 27.37 -3.04
C GLN A 6 -15.70 26.81 -2.37
N LYS A 7 -15.72 25.54 -1.93
CA LYS A 7 -14.54 24.86 -1.37
C LYS A 7 -13.36 24.91 -2.34
N ARG A 8 -13.59 24.60 -3.64
CA ARG A 8 -12.56 24.66 -4.68
C ARG A 8 -11.96 26.06 -4.83
N GLN A 9 -12.79 27.10 -4.83
CA GLN A 9 -12.34 28.49 -4.93
C GLN A 9 -11.54 28.94 -3.70
N GLU A 10 -11.92 28.51 -2.51
CA GLU A 10 -11.20 28.79 -1.27
C GLU A 10 -9.81 28.14 -1.30
N ILE A 11 -9.70 26.88 -1.70
CA ILE A 11 -8.43 26.19 -1.84
C ILE A 11 -7.53 26.88 -2.88
N GLU A 12 -8.10 27.34 -4.02
CA GLU A 12 -7.34 28.04 -5.05
C GLU A 12 -6.73 29.34 -4.53
N LYS A 13 -7.45 30.11 -3.73
CA LYS A 13 -6.93 31.31 -3.06
C LYS A 13 -5.75 30.97 -2.12
N LEU A 14 -5.81 29.85 -1.43
CA LEU A 14 -4.71 29.39 -0.56
C LEU A 14 -3.47 28.99 -1.37
N ARG A 15 -3.65 28.40 -2.56
CA ARG A 15 -2.54 27.99 -3.46
C ARG A 15 -1.76 29.18 -4.02
N THR A 16 -2.41 30.30 -4.25
CA THR A 16 -1.80 31.52 -4.80
C THR A 16 -1.11 32.39 -3.74
N SER A 17 -1.31 32.08 -2.47
CA SER A 17 -0.64 32.76 -1.36
C SER A 17 0.83 32.36 -1.27
N SER A 18 1.71 33.34 -1.09
CA SER A 18 3.17 33.12 -0.98
C SER A 18 3.59 32.36 0.30
N SER A 19 2.74 32.36 1.33
CA SER A 19 2.93 31.60 2.57
C SER A 19 1.58 31.19 3.15
N ILE A 20 1.50 29.99 3.70
CA ILE A 20 0.29 29.48 4.36
C ILE A 20 0.39 29.86 5.84
N SER A 21 -0.50 30.72 6.31
CA SER A 21 -0.62 31.04 7.74
C SER A 21 -1.17 29.86 8.55
N THR A 22 -1.01 29.88 9.87
CA THR A 22 -1.54 28.83 10.76
C THR A 22 -3.06 28.64 10.59
N VAL A 23 -3.81 29.73 10.46
CA VAL A 23 -5.27 29.70 10.23
C VAL A 23 -5.60 29.06 8.88
N GLN A 24 -4.84 29.37 7.83
CA GLN A 24 -5.03 28.78 6.51
C GLN A 24 -4.65 27.28 6.49
N ALA A 25 -3.64 26.89 7.26
CA ALA A 25 -3.28 25.47 7.43
C ALA A 25 -4.38 24.68 8.17
N GLU A 26 -5.07 25.30 9.12
CA GLU A 26 -6.23 24.67 9.79
C GLU A 26 -7.43 24.52 8.83
N GLN A 27 -7.69 25.51 7.99
CA GLN A 27 -8.76 25.46 6.98
C GLN A 27 -8.49 24.39 5.90
N LEU A 28 -7.25 24.26 5.48
CA LEU A 28 -6.82 23.27 4.47
C LEU A 28 -6.73 21.84 5.07
N GLY A 29 -6.54 21.74 6.38
CA GLY A 29 -6.18 20.50 7.08
C GLY A 29 -4.66 20.35 7.20
N LYS A 30 -4.21 20.03 8.42
CA LYS A 30 -2.77 19.99 8.77
C LYS A 30 -1.95 19.07 7.87
N SER A 31 -2.49 17.92 7.48
CA SER A 31 -1.81 16.94 6.64
C SER A 31 -1.56 17.46 5.21
N ILE A 32 -2.57 18.10 4.60
CA ILE A 32 -2.47 18.72 3.28
C ILE A 32 -1.48 19.88 3.32
N ALA A 33 -1.61 20.79 4.31
CA ALA A 33 -0.72 21.93 4.46
C ALA A 33 0.75 21.51 4.61
N SER A 34 1.03 20.51 5.45
CA SER A 34 2.36 19.96 5.63
C SER A 34 2.90 19.30 4.36
N SER A 35 2.04 18.61 3.61
CA SER A 35 2.39 18.00 2.33
C SER A 35 2.72 19.08 1.28
N TRP A 36 1.95 20.16 1.21
CA TRP A 36 2.26 21.30 0.32
C TRP A 36 3.60 21.96 0.66
N GLN A 37 3.91 22.12 1.95
CA GLN A 37 5.21 22.66 2.36
C GLN A 37 6.37 21.78 1.89
N ARG A 38 6.27 20.46 2.06
CA ARG A 38 7.29 19.50 1.58
C ARG A 38 7.41 19.56 0.05
N SER A 39 6.29 19.55 -0.65
CA SER A 39 6.27 19.62 -2.12
C SER A 39 6.89 20.91 -2.66
N ASN A 40 6.62 22.05 -2.00
CA ASN A 40 7.25 23.33 -2.34
C ASN A 40 8.76 23.31 -2.04
N SER A 41 9.18 22.78 -0.88
CA SER A 41 10.60 22.69 -0.51
C SER A 41 11.40 21.76 -1.41
N ALA A 42 10.75 20.76 -2.00
CA ALA A 42 11.35 19.86 -2.98
C ALA A 42 11.31 20.41 -4.42
N GLU A 43 10.81 21.65 -4.61
CA GLU A 43 10.72 22.34 -5.92
C GLU A 43 10.01 21.51 -6.99
N ILE A 44 8.98 20.73 -6.61
CA ILE A 44 8.25 19.89 -7.55
C ILE A 44 7.47 20.77 -8.55
N PRO A 45 7.57 20.52 -9.87
CA PRO A 45 6.81 21.28 -10.86
C PRO A 45 5.30 21.11 -10.68
N LYS A 46 4.58 22.23 -10.44
CA LYS A 46 3.11 22.21 -10.29
C LYS A 46 2.37 21.92 -11.60
N ASP A 47 3.00 22.21 -12.71
CA ASP A 47 2.52 22.03 -14.08
C ASP A 47 2.87 20.67 -14.68
N ARG A 48 3.45 19.77 -13.89
CA ARG A 48 3.69 18.38 -14.32
C ARG A 48 2.39 17.78 -14.83
N PHE A 49 2.43 17.26 -16.05
CA PHE A 49 1.23 16.73 -16.69
C PHE A 49 0.86 15.33 -16.21
N ALA A 50 1.84 14.44 -16.02
CA ALA A 50 1.63 13.05 -15.63
C ALA A 50 2.71 12.57 -14.66
N ALA A 51 2.38 11.56 -13.84
CA ALA A 51 3.34 10.88 -12.99
C ALA A 51 4.40 10.15 -13.85
N PRO A 52 5.66 10.02 -13.39
CA PRO A 52 6.62 9.14 -14.04
C PRO A 52 6.13 7.69 -14.07
N ILE A 53 6.53 6.93 -15.08
CA ILE A 53 6.29 5.48 -15.14
C ILE A 53 7.58 4.76 -14.76
N SER A 54 7.48 3.71 -13.95
CA SER A 54 8.60 2.84 -13.62
C SER A 54 8.96 1.98 -14.84
N GLU A 55 10.22 2.03 -15.26
CA GLU A 55 10.75 1.16 -16.31
C GLU A 55 11.14 -0.24 -15.77
N GLY A 56 11.08 -0.42 -14.44
CA GLY A 56 11.46 -1.69 -13.80
C GLY A 56 10.33 -2.70 -13.77
N SER A 57 10.69 -3.98 -13.88
CA SER A 57 9.78 -5.08 -13.56
C SER A 57 9.32 -4.94 -12.11
N MET A 58 8.02 -4.80 -11.89
CA MET A 58 7.45 -4.85 -10.54
C MET A 58 7.84 -6.18 -9.90
N SER A 59 8.29 -6.17 -8.65
CA SER A 59 8.67 -7.39 -7.95
C SER A 59 7.46 -8.33 -7.88
N GLN A 60 7.50 -9.39 -8.70
CA GLN A 60 6.45 -10.39 -8.75
C GLN A 60 6.51 -11.24 -7.47
N GLY A 61 5.34 -11.62 -6.94
CA GLY A 61 5.24 -12.59 -5.86
C GLY A 61 5.10 -12.01 -4.45
N SER A 62 4.85 -10.71 -4.29
CA SER A 62 4.53 -10.18 -2.96
C SER A 62 3.18 -10.69 -2.44
N ALA A 63 3.04 -10.81 -1.11
CA ALA A 63 1.78 -11.22 -0.48
C ALA A 63 0.61 -10.32 -0.91
N LEU A 64 0.86 -9.01 -1.09
CA LEU A 64 -0.12 -8.06 -1.57
C LEU A 64 -0.60 -8.39 -3.00
N GLN A 65 0.32 -8.75 -3.92
CA GLN A 65 -0.05 -9.16 -5.27
C GLN A 65 -0.88 -10.45 -5.29
N HIS A 66 -0.55 -11.42 -4.44
CA HIS A 66 -1.36 -12.62 -4.28
C HIS A 66 -2.77 -12.28 -3.78
N ALA A 67 -2.88 -11.47 -2.73
CA ALA A 67 -4.19 -11.04 -2.24
C ALA A 67 -5.00 -10.31 -3.32
N LEU A 68 -4.35 -9.43 -4.10
CA LEU A 68 -4.99 -8.73 -5.21
C LEU A 68 -5.53 -9.67 -6.28
N SER A 69 -4.87 -10.79 -6.57
CA SER A 69 -5.38 -11.77 -7.53
C SER A 69 -6.73 -12.36 -7.14
N TYR A 70 -7.03 -12.46 -5.85
CA TYR A 70 -8.34 -12.90 -5.34
C TYR A 70 -9.39 -11.77 -5.32
N CYS A 71 -8.94 -10.51 -5.24
CA CYS A 71 -9.83 -9.35 -5.10
C CYS A 71 -10.07 -8.63 -6.43
N ALA A 72 -9.27 -8.88 -7.46
CA ALA A 72 -9.20 -8.09 -8.68
C ALA A 72 -10.55 -7.94 -9.39
N ASP A 73 -11.35 -9.00 -9.45
CA ASP A 73 -12.65 -8.95 -10.15
C ASP A 73 -13.67 -8.09 -9.41
N GLU A 74 -13.72 -8.20 -8.09
CA GLU A 74 -14.61 -7.37 -7.26
C GLU A 74 -14.19 -5.89 -7.29
N LEU A 75 -12.88 -5.60 -7.18
CA LEU A 75 -12.37 -4.24 -7.28
C LEU A 75 -12.63 -3.65 -8.68
N ARG A 76 -12.52 -4.44 -9.73
CA ARG A 76 -12.87 -4.04 -11.10
C ARG A 76 -14.37 -3.74 -11.22
N HIS A 77 -15.21 -4.57 -10.62
CA HIS A 77 -16.64 -4.35 -10.58
C HIS A 77 -16.99 -3.04 -9.85
N ILE A 78 -16.38 -2.79 -8.69
CA ILE A 78 -16.53 -1.53 -7.94
C ILE A 78 -16.15 -0.33 -8.82
N ALA A 79 -15.00 -0.36 -9.50
CA ALA A 79 -14.58 0.72 -10.39
C ALA A 79 -15.63 1.02 -11.46
N GLN A 80 -16.15 -0.02 -12.10
CA GLN A 80 -17.14 0.11 -13.19
C GLN A 80 -18.48 0.66 -12.71
N GLN A 81 -19.00 0.19 -11.58
CA GLN A 81 -20.29 0.59 -11.03
C GLN A 81 -20.28 1.99 -10.40
N SER A 82 -19.15 2.41 -9.84
CA SER A 82 -19.03 3.69 -9.14
C SER A 82 -18.54 4.85 -10.01
N SER A 83 -18.27 4.62 -11.29
CA SER A 83 -17.66 5.62 -12.19
C SER A 83 -16.32 6.16 -11.65
N MET A 84 -15.51 5.26 -11.09
CA MET A 84 -14.22 5.59 -10.45
C MET A 84 -13.05 4.91 -11.17
N VAL A 85 -11.85 5.34 -10.81
CA VAL A 85 -10.63 4.56 -10.91
C VAL A 85 -10.37 3.96 -9.55
N VAL A 86 -10.06 2.68 -9.50
CA VAL A 86 -9.54 2.00 -8.31
C VAL A 86 -8.10 1.61 -8.61
N ALA A 87 -7.18 2.04 -7.76
CA ALA A 87 -5.76 1.73 -7.89
C ALA A 87 -5.20 1.20 -6.57
N VAL A 88 -4.25 0.29 -6.66
CA VAL A 88 -3.48 -0.18 -5.50
C VAL A 88 -2.01 0.14 -5.76
N GLY A 89 -1.41 0.88 -4.83
CA GLY A 89 0.01 1.21 -4.81
C GLY A 89 0.77 0.38 -3.76
N ASP A 90 2.04 0.15 -4.04
CA ASP A 90 2.99 -0.41 -3.07
C ASP A 90 3.39 0.63 -2.01
N ILE A 91 4.28 0.26 -1.09
CA ILE A 91 4.80 1.16 -0.05
C ILE A 91 5.60 2.35 -0.62
N GLY A 92 6.02 2.29 -1.89
CA GLY A 92 6.68 3.36 -2.63
C GLY A 92 5.71 4.24 -3.43
N SER A 93 4.39 4.08 -3.27
CA SER A 93 3.36 4.74 -4.07
C SER A 93 3.47 4.45 -5.57
N THR A 94 4.05 3.32 -5.98
CA THR A 94 3.99 2.84 -7.36
C THR A 94 2.73 2.02 -7.53
N ILE A 95 1.91 2.35 -8.53
CA ILE A 95 0.67 1.60 -8.79
C ILE A 95 1.03 0.22 -9.31
N ILE A 96 0.63 -0.81 -8.57
CA ILE A 96 0.87 -2.23 -8.90
C ILE A 96 -0.35 -2.92 -9.51
N TRP A 97 -1.52 -2.30 -9.39
CA TRP A 97 -2.77 -2.75 -9.98
C TRP A 97 -3.73 -1.57 -10.14
N SER A 98 -4.47 -1.53 -11.23
CA SER A 98 -5.52 -0.53 -11.41
C SER A 98 -6.68 -1.06 -12.27
N ALA A 99 -7.86 -0.50 -12.03
CA ALA A 99 -9.03 -0.66 -12.87
C ALA A 99 -9.79 0.65 -12.98
N SER A 100 -10.21 0.98 -14.19
CA SER A 100 -10.93 2.23 -14.46
C SER A 100 -12.31 1.95 -15.01
N SER A 101 -13.29 2.75 -14.59
CA SER A 101 -14.56 2.86 -15.30
C SER A 101 -14.32 3.40 -16.72
N ARG A 102 -15.29 3.14 -17.61
CA ARG A 102 -15.22 3.67 -18.98
C ARG A 102 -15.08 5.20 -19.02
N GLN A 103 -15.67 5.90 -18.06
CA GLN A 103 -15.69 7.36 -17.98
C GLN A 103 -14.34 7.93 -17.53
N MET A 104 -13.62 7.21 -16.65
CA MET A 104 -12.36 7.69 -16.07
C MET A 104 -11.10 7.19 -16.78
N ARG A 105 -11.23 6.21 -17.68
CA ARG A 105 -10.09 5.54 -18.32
C ARG A 105 -9.12 6.51 -18.99
N ASN A 106 -9.61 7.33 -19.91
CA ASN A 106 -8.75 8.26 -20.66
C ASN A 106 -8.07 9.28 -19.71
N ALA A 107 -8.81 9.73 -18.69
CA ALA A 107 -8.25 10.65 -17.70
C ALA A 107 -7.16 9.96 -16.84
N ALA A 108 -7.36 8.71 -16.46
CA ALA A 108 -6.36 7.94 -15.71
C ALA A 108 -5.09 7.68 -16.54
N GLU A 109 -5.26 7.26 -17.79
CA GLU A 109 -4.15 7.01 -18.72
C GLU A 109 -3.35 8.29 -18.99
N SER A 110 -4.04 9.43 -19.18
CA SER A 110 -3.37 10.70 -19.50
C SER A 110 -2.44 11.21 -18.39
N VAL A 111 -2.74 10.93 -17.14
CA VAL A 111 -1.92 11.35 -15.99
C VAL A 111 -1.06 10.22 -15.43
N HIS A 112 -1.04 9.07 -16.09
CA HIS A 112 -0.37 7.85 -15.67
C HIS A 112 -0.85 7.32 -14.30
N PHE A 113 -2.16 7.45 -14.02
CA PHE A 113 -2.79 6.80 -12.88
C PHE A 113 -3.17 5.35 -13.23
N VAL A 114 -2.15 4.61 -13.64
CA VAL A 114 -2.19 3.23 -14.16
C VAL A 114 -1.02 2.42 -13.60
N GLU A 115 -1.01 1.13 -13.83
CA GLU A 115 0.09 0.26 -13.41
C GLU A 115 1.46 0.80 -13.88
N GLY A 116 2.44 0.83 -12.97
CA GLY A 116 3.76 1.42 -13.18
C GLY A 116 3.85 2.91 -12.87
N GLY A 117 2.74 3.63 -12.74
CA GLY A 117 2.74 5.05 -12.37
C GLY A 117 3.30 5.28 -10.97
N GLN A 118 4.26 6.22 -10.84
CA GLN A 118 4.95 6.53 -9.59
C GLN A 118 4.34 7.78 -8.94
N TRP A 119 3.55 7.57 -7.90
CA TRP A 119 2.79 8.65 -7.23
C TRP A 119 3.41 9.08 -5.89
N ARG A 120 4.73 8.92 -5.75
CA ARG A 120 5.46 9.42 -4.57
C ARG A 120 5.36 10.93 -4.45
N GLU A 121 5.25 11.41 -3.20
CA GLU A 121 5.15 12.84 -2.92
C GLU A 121 6.35 13.63 -3.49
N GLU A 122 7.54 13.03 -3.47
CA GLU A 122 8.77 13.63 -3.99
C GLU A 122 8.78 13.79 -5.52
N LEU A 123 7.90 13.09 -6.24
CA LEU A 123 7.82 13.14 -7.70
C LEU A 123 6.66 13.98 -8.21
N VAL A 124 5.51 13.88 -7.57
CA VAL A 124 4.26 14.49 -8.07
C VAL A 124 3.61 15.45 -7.05
N GLY A 125 4.20 15.60 -5.88
CA GLY A 125 3.67 16.42 -4.81
C GLY A 125 2.47 15.77 -4.12
N THR A 126 1.71 16.58 -3.40
CA THR A 126 0.56 16.16 -2.59
C THR A 126 -0.46 15.39 -3.41
N ASN A 127 -0.71 14.15 -3.00
CA ASN A 127 -1.73 13.27 -3.54
C ASN A 127 -2.21 12.29 -2.44
N ALA A 128 -3.33 11.63 -2.65
CA ALA A 128 -3.95 10.82 -1.61
C ALA A 128 -3.16 9.55 -1.28
N LEU A 129 -2.55 8.88 -2.28
CA LEU A 129 -1.75 7.67 -2.06
C LEU A 129 -0.56 7.95 -1.13
N ALA A 130 0.28 8.92 -1.52
CA ALA A 130 1.47 9.27 -0.75
C ALA A 130 1.11 9.79 0.65
N LEU A 131 0.03 10.57 0.75
CA LEU A 131 -0.42 11.13 2.02
C LEU A 131 -0.90 10.01 2.97
N SER A 132 -1.70 9.06 2.46
CA SER A 132 -2.19 7.93 3.23
C SER A 132 -1.04 7.04 3.74
N LEU A 133 -0.06 6.72 2.88
CA LEU A 133 1.12 5.96 3.28
C LEU A 133 1.95 6.69 4.34
N LYS A 134 2.17 7.99 4.17
CA LYS A 134 2.98 8.80 5.09
C LYS A 134 2.35 8.96 6.46
N THR A 135 1.03 9.16 6.50
CA THR A 135 0.29 9.32 7.76
C THR A 135 -0.15 7.99 8.36
N GLN A 136 -0.10 6.91 7.59
CA GLN A 136 -0.68 5.60 7.91
C GLN A 136 -2.17 5.68 8.27
N GLN A 137 -2.86 6.65 7.68
CA GLN A 137 -4.28 6.91 7.88
C GLN A 137 -4.97 7.10 6.54
N SER A 138 -6.27 6.88 6.52
CA SER A 138 -7.08 7.17 5.35
C SER A 138 -7.05 8.67 5.04
N SER A 139 -6.97 9.02 3.78
CA SER A 139 -6.79 10.39 3.30
C SER A 139 -7.73 10.70 2.15
N CYS A 140 -8.33 11.88 2.18
CA CYS A 140 -9.06 12.44 1.06
C CYS A 140 -8.32 13.67 0.55
N VAL A 141 -8.04 13.72 -0.75
CA VAL A 141 -7.45 14.90 -1.41
C VAL A 141 -8.44 15.38 -2.46
N PHE A 142 -8.94 16.59 -2.28
CA PHE A 142 -10.03 17.14 -3.09
C PHE A 142 -9.51 18.21 -4.05
N SER A 143 -9.70 18.00 -5.34
CA SER A 143 -9.50 19.01 -6.37
C SER A 143 -8.15 19.75 -6.22
N ASN A 144 -8.17 21.05 -6.00
CA ASN A 144 -7.00 21.92 -5.90
C ASN A 144 -6.15 21.67 -4.63
N GLU A 145 -6.52 20.73 -3.75
CA GLU A 145 -5.65 20.22 -2.70
C GLU A 145 -4.49 19.39 -3.28
N HIS A 146 -4.68 18.76 -4.45
CA HIS A 146 -3.59 18.11 -5.16
C HIS A 146 -2.51 19.11 -5.57
N TYR A 147 -1.26 18.70 -5.50
CA TYR A 147 -0.15 19.59 -5.88
C TYR A 147 -0.06 19.76 -7.39
N MET A 148 -0.18 18.68 -8.14
CA MET A 148 -0.13 18.63 -9.59
C MET A 148 -1.43 19.16 -10.22
N SER A 149 -1.33 20.18 -11.08
CA SER A 149 -2.51 20.86 -11.63
C SER A 149 -3.35 19.99 -12.59
N SER A 150 -2.73 19.03 -13.26
CA SER A 150 -3.42 18.12 -14.20
C SER A 150 -4.49 17.24 -13.55
N ILE A 151 -4.46 17.08 -12.21
CA ILE A 151 -5.45 16.32 -11.46
C ILE A 151 -6.34 17.19 -10.55
N HIS A 152 -6.42 18.50 -10.80
CA HIS A 152 -7.33 19.39 -10.07
C HIS A 152 -8.81 19.10 -10.33
N ASP A 153 -9.13 18.36 -11.37
CA ASP A 153 -10.49 17.92 -11.62
C ASP A 153 -10.85 16.60 -10.88
N TRP A 154 -9.95 16.09 -10.05
CA TRP A 154 -10.14 14.84 -9.34
C TRP A 154 -10.44 15.04 -7.85
N VAL A 155 -11.06 14.03 -7.25
CA VAL A 155 -11.09 13.77 -5.82
C VAL A 155 -10.64 12.33 -5.61
N CYS A 156 -9.70 12.15 -4.70
CA CYS A 156 -9.06 10.87 -4.41
C CYS A 156 -9.28 10.49 -2.95
N TYR A 157 -9.63 9.25 -2.70
CA TYR A 157 -9.85 8.67 -1.38
C TYR A 157 -8.92 7.48 -1.22
N ALA A 158 -7.93 7.61 -0.36
CA ALA A 158 -6.94 6.57 -0.16
C ALA A 158 -7.02 5.98 1.25
N ALA A 159 -6.78 4.68 1.37
CA ALA A 159 -6.69 3.99 2.64
C ALA A 159 -5.49 3.03 2.66
N PRO A 160 -4.74 2.96 3.78
CA PRO A 160 -3.60 2.06 3.89
C PRO A 160 -4.04 0.60 3.95
N ILE A 161 -3.30 -0.27 3.29
CA ILE A 161 -3.46 -1.72 3.37
C ILE A 161 -2.46 -2.23 4.40
N ILE A 162 -2.98 -2.74 5.51
CA ILE A 162 -2.19 -3.13 6.68
C ILE A 162 -2.13 -4.65 6.75
N ASP A 163 -0.94 -5.19 6.92
CA ASP A 163 -0.75 -6.62 7.16
C ASP A 163 -1.46 -7.05 8.45
N PRO A 164 -2.37 -8.04 8.39
CA PRO A 164 -3.15 -8.48 9.55
C PRO A 164 -2.30 -9.00 10.72
N TYR A 165 -1.12 -9.58 10.46
CA TYR A 165 -0.24 -10.15 11.47
C TYR A 165 0.83 -9.16 11.95
N SER A 166 1.63 -8.63 11.03
CA SER A 166 2.75 -7.75 11.38
C SER A 166 2.33 -6.33 11.74
N LYS A 167 1.11 -5.93 11.36
CA LYS A 167 0.57 -4.56 11.48
C LYS A 167 1.34 -3.51 10.69
N HIS A 168 2.24 -3.92 9.80
CA HIS A 168 2.93 -3.00 8.91
C HIS A 168 2.05 -2.64 7.71
N VAL A 169 2.22 -1.44 7.20
CA VAL A 169 1.60 -1.01 5.95
C VAL A 169 2.30 -1.72 4.80
N LEU A 170 1.54 -2.41 3.94
CA LEU A 170 2.02 -3.10 2.75
C LEU A 170 1.81 -2.31 1.47
N GLY A 171 0.91 -1.35 1.49
CA GLY A 171 0.54 -0.55 0.35
C GLY A 171 -0.67 0.34 0.66
N VAL A 172 -1.30 0.82 -0.37
CA VAL A 172 -2.42 1.76 -0.29
C VAL A 172 -3.42 1.46 -1.39
N ILE A 173 -4.70 1.53 -1.10
CA ILE A 173 -5.75 1.56 -2.12
C ILE A 173 -6.27 2.99 -2.29
N ASP A 174 -6.57 3.37 -3.51
CA ASP A 174 -7.14 4.67 -3.86
C ASP A 174 -8.38 4.49 -4.75
N LEU A 175 -9.41 5.23 -4.43
CA LEU A 175 -10.64 5.37 -5.21
C LEU A 175 -10.74 6.81 -5.69
N SER A 176 -10.61 7.02 -6.99
CA SER A 176 -10.56 8.36 -7.59
C SER A 176 -11.69 8.59 -8.58
N THR A 177 -12.27 9.78 -8.55
CA THR A 177 -13.28 10.25 -9.50
C THR A 177 -13.15 11.75 -9.73
N THR A 178 -14.01 12.34 -10.54
CA THR A 178 -14.03 13.80 -10.69
C THR A 178 -14.58 14.47 -9.44
N TRP A 179 -14.09 15.67 -9.10
CA TRP A 179 -14.53 16.40 -7.91
C TRP A 179 -16.05 16.68 -7.90
N LYS A 180 -16.68 16.73 -9.08
CA LYS A 180 -18.14 16.91 -9.23
C LYS A 180 -18.93 15.72 -8.67
N ASN A 181 -18.33 14.54 -8.70
CA ASN A 181 -18.87 13.30 -8.16
C ASN A 181 -18.41 13.05 -6.72
N HIS A 182 -17.83 14.06 -6.05
CA HIS A 182 -17.42 13.94 -4.65
C HIS A 182 -18.57 13.39 -3.79
N ASN A 183 -18.24 12.35 -3.03
CA ASN A 183 -19.15 11.71 -2.09
C ASN A 183 -18.48 11.60 -0.71
N SER A 184 -19.17 12.05 0.31
CA SER A 184 -18.68 11.96 1.70
C SER A 184 -18.44 10.52 2.17
N LEU A 185 -19.03 9.53 1.51
CA LEU A 185 -18.79 8.10 1.77
C LEU A 185 -17.57 7.54 1.04
N GLY A 186 -16.92 8.32 0.17
CA GLY A 186 -15.77 7.85 -0.63
C GLY A 186 -14.61 7.35 0.22
N LEU A 187 -14.31 8.03 1.34
CA LEU A 187 -13.25 7.59 2.24
C LEU A 187 -13.60 6.27 2.92
N LEU A 188 -14.83 6.11 3.39
CA LEU A 188 -15.32 4.86 3.97
C LEU A 188 -15.28 3.71 2.94
N ALA A 189 -15.58 4.00 1.67
CA ALA A 189 -15.48 3.02 0.59
C ALA A 189 -14.04 2.57 0.38
N ALA A 190 -13.05 3.49 0.40
CA ALA A 190 -11.62 3.16 0.31
C ALA A 190 -11.17 2.28 1.49
N GLU A 191 -11.57 2.62 2.71
CA GLU A 191 -11.32 1.83 3.92
C GLU A 191 -11.92 0.42 3.82
N ARG A 192 -13.12 0.32 3.26
CA ARG A 192 -13.79 -0.98 3.06
C ARG A 192 -13.07 -1.83 2.02
N CYS A 193 -12.62 -1.23 0.92
CA CYS A 193 -11.80 -1.93 -0.08
C CYS A 193 -10.44 -2.36 0.50
N ALA A 194 -9.79 -1.52 1.31
CA ALA A 194 -8.57 -1.91 2.03
C ALA A 194 -8.82 -3.12 2.94
N SER A 195 -9.91 -3.09 3.73
CA SER A 195 -10.30 -4.22 4.59
C SER A 195 -10.58 -5.51 3.81
N PHE A 196 -11.13 -5.40 2.62
CA PHE A 196 -11.37 -6.54 1.73
C PHE A 196 -10.05 -7.18 1.27
N ILE A 197 -9.08 -6.36 0.84
CA ILE A 197 -7.74 -6.84 0.48
C ILE A 197 -7.03 -7.46 1.71
N GLN A 198 -7.16 -6.84 2.88
CA GLN A 198 -6.58 -7.36 4.14
C GLN A 198 -7.19 -8.72 4.55
N THR A 199 -8.47 -8.94 4.25
CA THR A 199 -9.10 -10.24 4.45
C THR A 199 -8.51 -11.30 3.51
N ALA A 200 -8.30 -10.96 2.24
CA ALA A 200 -7.66 -11.87 1.29
C ALA A 200 -6.18 -12.14 1.66
N LEU A 201 -5.46 -11.12 2.16
CA LEU A 201 -4.12 -11.31 2.73
C LEU A 201 -4.13 -12.30 3.89
N LEU A 202 -5.08 -12.16 4.79
CA LEU A 202 -5.22 -13.06 5.95
C LEU A 202 -5.46 -14.51 5.50
N GLU A 203 -6.33 -14.74 4.52
CA GLU A 203 -6.59 -16.09 3.99
C GLU A 203 -5.37 -16.65 3.25
N TYR A 204 -4.67 -15.84 2.47
CA TYR A 204 -3.42 -16.23 1.84
C TYR A 204 -2.35 -16.62 2.88
N GLN A 205 -2.15 -15.78 3.90
CA GLN A 205 -1.16 -16.00 4.96
C GLN A 205 -1.54 -17.21 5.85
N ARG A 206 -2.83 -17.49 6.05
CA ARG A 206 -3.28 -18.69 6.75
C ARG A 206 -2.85 -19.97 6.07
N GLN A 207 -2.68 -19.98 4.76
CA GLN A 207 -2.22 -21.13 4.00
C GLN A 207 -0.68 -21.24 3.98
N GLN A 208 0.03 -20.26 4.55
CA GLN A 208 1.48 -20.20 4.58
C GLN A 208 2.02 -20.57 5.94
N LEU A 209 3.26 -21.10 5.93
CA LEU A 209 4.06 -21.22 7.13
C LEU A 209 4.73 -19.85 7.43
N TYR A 210 4.32 -19.21 8.51
CA TYR A 210 4.92 -17.96 8.95
C TYR A 210 5.87 -18.22 10.11
N ILE A 211 7.14 -17.82 9.96
CA ILE A 211 8.18 -18.00 10.99
C ILE A 211 8.67 -16.61 11.43
N ARG A 212 8.48 -16.31 12.72
CA ARG A 212 9.13 -15.18 13.38
C ARG A 212 10.33 -15.70 14.17
N ALA A 213 11.54 -15.46 13.64
CA ALA A 213 12.78 -15.99 14.22
C ALA A 213 13.37 -15.10 15.31
N PHE A 214 13.11 -13.77 15.30
CA PHE A 214 13.68 -12.79 16.24
C PHE A 214 12.64 -12.27 17.23
N GLY A 215 13.10 -11.82 18.38
CA GLY A 215 12.27 -11.41 19.51
C GLY A 215 11.74 -12.63 20.26
N VAL A 216 10.42 -12.78 20.35
CA VAL A 216 9.80 -14.02 20.85
C VAL A 216 9.56 -14.93 19.62
N PRO A 217 10.37 -15.99 19.43
CA PRO A 217 10.25 -16.87 18.27
C PRO A 217 8.89 -17.56 18.24
N GLN A 218 8.25 -17.55 17.08
CA GLN A 218 6.94 -18.18 16.88
C GLN A 218 6.81 -18.71 15.45
N VAL A 219 6.11 -19.80 15.30
CA VAL A 219 5.72 -20.38 14.03
C VAL A 219 4.21 -20.43 13.95
N HIS A 220 3.66 -19.95 12.85
CA HIS A 220 2.23 -20.01 12.56
C HIS A 220 2.01 -20.86 11.31
N PHE A 221 1.05 -21.74 11.37
CA PHE A 221 0.59 -22.51 10.22
C PHE A 221 -0.93 -22.51 10.21
N ASN A 222 -1.53 -22.23 9.05
CA ASN A 222 -2.98 -22.06 8.90
C ASN A 222 -3.57 -21.08 9.94
N GLY A 223 -2.87 -19.99 10.22
CA GLY A 223 -3.28 -18.94 11.16
C GLY A 223 -3.22 -19.35 12.66
N LYS A 224 -2.75 -20.53 12.97
CA LYS A 224 -2.60 -21.02 14.36
C LYS A 224 -1.14 -20.99 14.78
N VAL A 225 -0.90 -20.57 16.01
CA VAL A 225 0.44 -20.69 16.63
C VAL A 225 0.75 -22.16 16.81
N MET A 226 1.87 -22.60 16.27
CA MET A 226 2.39 -23.94 16.46
C MET A 226 3.13 -24.02 17.79
N VAL A 227 2.82 -25.03 18.59
CA VAL A 227 3.57 -25.32 19.82
C VAL A 227 4.80 -26.16 19.43
N LEU A 228 5.93 -25.49 19.29
CA LEU A 228 7.20 -26.09 18.85
C LEU A 228 8.29 -25.84 19.88
N THR A 229 9.23 -26.77 19.98
CA THR A 229 10.43 -26.56 20.77
C THR A 229 11.33 -25.47 20.13
N PRO A 230 12.20 -24.79 20.91
CA PRO A 230 13.15 -23.85 20.33
C PRO A 230 14.01 -24.46 19.21
N ARG A 231 14.37 -25.74 19.33
CA ARG A 231 15.14 -26.47 18.32
C ARG A 231 14.35 -26.68 17.02
N GLN A 232 13.07 -27.00 17.12
CA GLN A 232 12.21 -27.15 15.94
C GLN A 232 12.02 -25.83 15.22
N ILE A 233 11.88 -24.70 15.95
CA ILE A 233 11.81 -23.37 15.36
C ILE A 233 13.12 -23.03 14.64
N GLU A 234 14.26 -23.37 15.22
CA GLU A 234 15.58 -23.15 14.62
C GLU A 234 15.74 -23.97 13.31
N ILE A 235 15.35 -25.24 13.32
CA ILE A 235 15.34 -26.11 12.13
C ILE A 235 14.48 -25.49 11.01
N LEU A 236 13.25 -25.10 11.33
CA LEU A 236 12.33 -24.52 10.36
C LEU A 236 12.86 -23.18 9.82
N THR A 237 13.50 -22.37 10.67
CA THR A 237 14.12 -21.10 10.26
C THR A 237 15.25 -21.33 9.27
N ILE A 238 16.15 -22.27 9.54
CA ILE A 238 17.25 -22.61 8.64
C ILE A 238 16.73 -23.12 7.28
N LEU A 239 15.74 -24.02 7.30
CA LEU A 239 15.12 -24.56 6.10
C LEU A 239 14.43 -23.46 5.26
N ALA A 240 13.74 -22.53 5.91
CA ALA A 240 13.08 -21.39 5.24
C ALA A 240 14.07 -20.43 4.56
N LEU A 241 15.29 -20.29 5.11
CA LEU A 241 16.36 -19.51 4.51
C LEU A 241 17.07 -20.21 3.33
N CYS A 242 16.76 -21.48 3.10
CA CYS A 242 17.37 -22.28 2.03
C CYS A 242 16.28 -22.82 1.08
N PRO A 243 15.70 -21.96 0.20
CA PRO A 243 14.57 -22.36 -0.68
C PRO A 243 14.89 -23.52 -1.63
N GLN A 244 16.17 -23.75 -1.92
CA GLN A 244 16.64 -24.87 -2.76
C GLN A 244 16.72 -26.19 -1.98
N GLY A 245 16.40 -26.17 -0.71
CA GLY A 245 16.60 -27.28 0.21
C GLY A 245 18.06 -27.45 0.62
N MET A 246 18.30 -28.41 1.52
CA MET A 246 19.63 -28.78 1.99
C MET A 246 19.70 -30.24 2.37
N THR A 247 20.91 -30.80 2.41
CA THR A 247 21.11 -32.16 2.87
C THR A 247 21.00 -32.24 4.40
N LEU A 248 20.74 -33.45 4.92
CA LEU A 248 20.69 -33.68 6.36
C LEU A 248 22.03 -33.33 7.04
N ASP A 249 23.14 -33.62 6.38
CA ASP A 249 24.48 -33.33 6.90
C ASP A 249 24.73 -31.80 6.94
N THR A 250 24.30 -31.07 5.92
CA THR A 250 24.37 -29.60 5.90
C THR A 250 23.52 -28.98 7.01
N LEU A 251 22.30 -29.48 7.21
CA LEU A 251 21.42 -29.04 8.30
C LEU A 251 22.04 -29.35 9.66
N HIS A 252 22.58 -30.56 9.82
CA HIS A 252 23.27 -30.96 11.06
C HIS A 252 24.44 -30.03 11.37
N GLN A 253 25.28 -29.74 10.37
CA GLN A 253 26.41 -28.84 10.50
C GLN A 253 25.96 -27.42 10.87
N ALA A 254 24.89 -26.90 10.24
CA ALA A 254 24.35 -25.59 10.53
C ALA A 254 23.80 -25.44 11.97
N LEU A 255 23.20 -26.52 12.51
CA LEU A 255 22.61 -26.53 13.85
C LEU A 255 23.61 -26.77 14.96
N TYR A 256 24.58 -27.63 14.74
CA TYR A 256 25.44 -28.14 15.81
C TYR A 256 26.92 -27.75 15.64
N GLY A 257 27.33 -27.36 14.43
CA GLY A 257 28.74 -27.07 14.13
C GLY A 257 29.63 -28.28 14.44
N GLU A 258 30.68 -28.05 15.22
CA GLU A 258 31.63 -29.09 15.64
C GLU A 258 31.17 -29.88 16.89
N ARG A 259 29.99 -29.60 17.42
CA ARG A 259 29.47 -30.34 18.57
C ARG A 259 29.20 -31.80 18.20
N LYS A 260 29.61 -32.74 19.10
CA LYS A 260 29.38 -34.19 18.91
C LYS A 260 27.92 -34.55 19.20
N VAL A 261 27.05 -34.27 18.26
CA VAL A 261 25.63 -34.64 18.27
C VAL A 261 25.40 -35.66 17.17
N SER A 262 24.66 -36.74 17.46
CA SER A 262 24.37 -37.75 16.45
C SER A 262 23.34 -37.26 15.43
N VAL A 263 23.46 -37.68 14.17
CA VAL A 263 22.44 -37.46 13.14
C VAL A 263 21.08 -38.05 13.54
N GLY A 264 21.10 -39.13 14.36
CA GLY A 264 19.89 -39.70 14.93
C GLY A 264 19.13 -38.73 15.84
N THR A 265 19.83 -37.88 16.60
CA THR A 265 19.20 -36.84 17.42
C THR A 265 18.47 -35.81 16.55
N LEU A 266 19.10 -35.35 15.46
CA LEU A 266 18.45 -34.45 14.53
C LEU A 266 17.18 -35.05 13.89
N LYS A 267 17.24 -36.32 13.48
CA LYS A 267 16.07 -37.06 12.95
C LYS A 267 14.94 -37.14 13.96
N ALA A 268 15.26 -37.38 15.24
CA ALA A 268 14.26 -37.42 16.29
C ALA A 268 13.60 -36.05 16.53
N GLU A 269 14.35 -34.94 16.49
CA GLU A 269 13.82 -33.58 16.59
C GLU A 269 12.89 -33.23 15.42
N MET A 270 13.19 -33.72 14.22
CA MET A 270 12.38 -33.50 13.02
C MET A 270 11.10 -34.34 12.96
N SER A 271 11.02 -35.42 13.72
CA SER A 271 9.89 -36.38 13.70
C SER A 271 8.84 -36.14 14.78
N GLN A 272 9.09 -35.22 15.71
CA GLN A 272 8.14 -34.80 16.75
C GLN A 272 7.23 -33.67 16.25
#